data_cd16253558c53e82bee63eaf4a379c0f
#
_entry.id   cd16253558c53e82bee63eaf4a379c0f
#
_cell.length_a   1.000
_cell.length_b   1.000
_cell.length_c   1.000
_cell.angle_alpha   90.00
_cell.angle_beta   90.00
_cell.angle_gamma   90.00
#
_symmetry.space_group_name_H-M   'P 1'
#
loop_
_entity.id
_entity.type
_entity.pdbx_description
1 polymer ?
#
loop_
_entity_poly.entity_id
_entity_poly.type
_entity_poly.pdbx_seq_one_letter_code
_entity_poly.pdbx_strand_id
1 'polypeptide(L)'
;YEITTRLVGSEMCIRDREFITPEAFYTEEHRLIYKAIEELSMELKPIDLYTVTERLKVKKELKKVGGASYLAQLTQKVGSAANVEFHAKIIAQKYVQRELIRSATEIQKRSYDESTDVTELIGYAEGEIFKVAEGHVKRSVQVSKDILARALMQIEEASKNTSAFSGVPSGFMALDRVTLGWQLSDLIIVAARPSMGKTAFVLSMARNMAVDHEQGVAFFSLEMS
;
A
#
# COMPACT_ATOMS: atom_id res chain seq x y z
N TYR A 1 -6.43 -22.28 -7.77
CA TYR A 1 -4.98 -22.06 -7.53
C TYR A 1 -4.75 -22.14 -6.03
N GLU A 2 -3.83 -22.96 -5.61
CA GLU A 2 -3.90 -23.72 -4.37
C GLU A 2 -3.01 -23.15 -3.28
N ILE A 3 -3.55 -23.06 -2.06
CA ILE A 3 -2.86 -22.76 -0.78
C ILE A 3 -1.75 -23.78 -0.47
N THR A 4 -1.67 -24.83 -1.27
CA THR A 4 -0.89 -26.03 -1.04
C THR A 4 0.62 -25.84 -0.89
N THR A 5 1.16 -24.80 -1.53
CA THR A 5 2.61 -24.52 -1.52
C THR A 5 3.13 -24.00 -0.18
N ARG A 6 2.25 -23.58 0.74
CA ARG A 6 2.63 -22.95 2.01
C ARG A 6 2.84 -23.89 3.20
N LEU A 7 2.37 -25.10 3.07
CA LEU A 7 2.55 -26.10 4.15
C LEU A 7 3.96 -26.71 4.17
N VAL A 8 4.87 -26.25 3.30
CA VAL A 8 6.20 -26.79 3.14
C VAL A 8 7.25 -25.67 3.21
N GLY A 9 7.56 -25.16 4.40
CA GLY A 9 8.75 -24.34 4.66
C GLY A 9 8.49 -22.93 5.22
N SER A 10 9.09 -22.65 6.36
CA SER A 10 8.92 -21.43 7.15
C SER A 10 9.48 -20.14 6.52
N GLU A 11 10.51 -20.22 5.68
CA GLU A 11 11.13 -19.04 5.06
C GLU A 11 10.29 -18.44 3.92
N MET A 12 9.46 -19.25 3.28
CA MET A 12 8.60 -18.85 2.17
C MET A 12 7.37 -18.08 2.61
N CYS A 13 6.92 -18.26 3.86
CA CYS A 13 5.75 -17.58 4.42
C CYS A 13 5.94 -16.06 4.60
N ILE A 14 7.16 -15.59 4.71
CA ILE A 14 7.48 -14.16 4.91
C ILE A 14 7.32 -13.40 3.58
N ARG A 15 7.83 -13.95 2.47
CA ARG A 15 7.78 -13.33 1.15
C ARG A 15 6.38 -13.20 0.58
N ASP A 16 5.51 -14.14 0.86
CA ASP A 16 4.16 -14.18 0.30
C ASP A 16 3.18 -13.22 0.99
N ARG A 17 3.46 -12.80 2.23
CA ARG A 17 2.65 -11.79 2.93
C ARG A 17 2.65 -10.44 2.23
N GLU A 18 3.67 -10.19 1.40
CA GLU A 18 3.75 -8.95 0.64
C GLU A 18 2.66 -8.87 -0.45
N PHE A 19 2.17 -10.01 -0.93
CA PHE A 19 1.31 -10.07 -2.10
C PHE A 19 -0.13 -10.52 -1.82
N ILE A 20 -0.38 -11.26 -0.72
CA ILE A 20 -1.69 -11.87 -0.48
C ILE A 20 -2.19 -11.57 0.94
N THR A 21 -3.47 -11.25 1.03
CA THR A 21 -4.24 -11.21 2.29
C THR A 21 -5.24 -12.38 2.32
N PRO A 22 -5.79 -12.76 3.49
CA PRO A 22 -6.82 -13.80 3.56
C PRO A 22 -8.00 -13.54 2.62
N GLU A 23 -8.39 -12.28 2.44
CA GLU A 23 -9.49 -11.85 1.59
C GLU A 23 -9.24 -12.10 0.10
N ALA A 24 -7.96 -12.25 -0.30
CA ALA A 24 -7.60 -12.53 -1.68
C ALA A 24 -8.08 -13.92 -2.15
N PHE A 25 -8.38 -14.83 -1.24
CA PHE A 25 -8.91 -16.15 -1.59
C PHE A 25 -10.41 -16.12 -1.86
N TYR A 26 -10.83 -16.84 -2.90
CA TYR A 26 -12.22 -16.87 -3.32
C TYR A 26 -13.10 -17.65 -2.34
N THR A 27 -12.65 -18.84 -1.91
CA THR A 27 -13.42 -19.73 -1.03
C THR A 27 -13.17 -19.41 0.44
N GLU A 28 -14.19 -19.54 1.27
CA GLU A 28 -14.10 -19.28 2.71
C GLU A 28 -13.13 -20.26 3.39
N GLU A 29 -13.13 -21.51 2.95
CA GLU A 29 -12.22 -22.56 3.46
C GLU A 29 -10.75 -22.10 3.31
N HIS A 30 -10.41 -21.58 2.14
CA HIS A 30 -9.05 -21.11 1.87
C HIS A 30 -8.69 -19.85 2.65
N ARG A 31 -9.64 -18.94 2.90
CA ARG A 31 -9.43 -17.78 3.76
C ARG A 31 -9.10 -18.19 5.18
N LEU A 32 -9.86 -19.13 5.73
CA LEU A 32 -9.67 -19.63 7.09
C LEU A 32 -8.32 -20.35 7.26
N ILE A 33 -7.95 -21.18 6.29
CA ILE A 33 -6.64 -21.86 6.28
C ILE A 33 -5.51 -20.83 6.26
N TYR A 34 -5.60 -19.86 5.34
CA TYR A 34 -4.58 -18.84 5.21
C TYR A 34 -4.45 -17.98 6.46
N LYS A 35 -5.55 -17.58 7.06
CA LYS A 35 -5.58 -16.84 8.32
C LYS A 35 -4.93 -17.63 9.47
N ALA A 36 -5.18 -18.94 9.55
CA ALA A 36 -4.53 -19.79 10.54
C ALA A 36 -3.01 -19.88 10.32
N ILE A 37 -2.55 -19.93 9.06
CA ILE A 37 -1.14 -19.91 8.68
C ILE A 37 -0.51 -18.56 9.05
N GLU A 38 -1.18 -17.46 8.76
CA GLU A 38 -0.71 -16.10 9.08
C GLU A 38 -0.52 -15.92 10.59
N GLU A 39 -1.47 -16.34 11.38
CA GLU A 39 -1.39 -16.28 12.85
C GLU A 39 -0.23 -17.12 13.42
N LEU A 40 -0.07 -18.37 12.95
CA LEU A 40 1.04 -19.22 13.36
C LEU A 40 2.39 -18.59 13.02
N SER A 41 2.47 -17.97 11.85
CA SER A 41 3.66 -17.26 11.42
C SER A 41 3.95 -16.00 12.25
N MET A 42 2.91 -15.24 12.68
CA MET A 42 3.08 -14.09 13.59
C MET A 42 3.58 -14.54 14.96
N GLU A 43 3.15 -15.72 15.41
CA GLU A 43 3.58 -16.32 16.65
C GLU A 43 4.96 -17.04 16.56
N LEU A 44 5.61 -16.96 15.38
CA LEU A 44 6.88 -17.65 15.09
C LEU A 44 6.82 -19.18 15.37
N LYS A 45 5.64 -19.77 15.21
CA LYS A 45 5.43 -21.21 15.34
C LYS A 45 5.68 -21.94 14.02
N PRO A 46 6.11 -23.20 14.04
CA PRO A 46 6.27 -23.99 12.82
C PRO A 46 4.92 -24.12 12.11
N ILE A 47 4.96 -24.07 10.77
CA ILE A 47 3.79 -24.15 9.92
C ILE A 47 3.83 -25.49 9.21
N ASP A 48 3.05 -26.42 9.71
CA ASP A 48 2.87 -27.76 9.15
C ASP A 48 1.39 -28.18 9.22
N LEU A 49 1.08 -29.33 8.65
CA LEU A 49 -0.28 -29.87 8.62
C LEU A 49 -0.87 -30.01 10.04
N TYR A 50 -0.06 -30.40 11.01
CA TYR A 50 -0.51 -30.64 12.38
C TYR A 50 -0.82 -29.33 13.09
N THR A 51 0.09 -28.37 13.05
CA THR A 51 -0.07 -27.06 13.73
C THR A 51 -1.25 -26.26 13.14
N VAL A 52 -1.44 -26.28 11.83
CA VAL A 52 -2.59 -25.65 11.16
C VAL A 52 -3.89 -26.36 11.53
N THR A 53 -3.91 -27.70 11.56
CA THR A 53 -5.09 -28.48 11.99
C THR A 53 -5.48 -28.16 13.43
N GLU A 54 -4.52 -28.13 14.35
CA GLU A 54 -4.75 -27.81 15.77
C GLU A 54 -5.25 -26.35 15.92
N ARG A 55 -4.69 -25.39 15.18
CA ARG A 55 -5.15 -24.00 15.20
C ARG A 55 -6.62 -23.89 14.77
N LEU A 56 -6.99 -24.53 13.66
CA LEU A 56 -8.37 -24.55 13.15
C LEU A 56 -9.32 -25.29 14.10
N LYS A 57 -8.85 -26.32 14.80
CA LYS A 57 -9.64 -27.05 15.81
C LYS A 57 -9.93 -26.19 17.02
N VAL A 58 -8.93 -25.49 17.57
CA VAL A 58 -9.08 -24.55 18.68
C VAL A 58 -10.12 -23.47 18.35
N LYS A 59 -10.12 -22.98 17.11
CA LYS A 59 -11.11 -21.98 16.63
C LYS A 59 -12.47 -22.55 16.26
N LYS A 60 -12.65 -23.86 16.35
CA LYS A 60 -13.86 -24.56 15.93
C LYS A 60 -14.19 -24.38 14.43
N GLU A 61 -13.19 -24.06 13.61
CA GLU A 61 -13.32 -23.80 12.19
C GLU A 61 -12.94 -25.02 11.32
N LEU A 62 -12.33 -26.06 11.92
CA LEU A 62 -11.88 -27.25 11.20
C LEU A 62 -12.97 -27.94 10.37
N LYS A 63 -14.20 -27.97 10.87
CA LYS A 63 -15.34 -28.55 10.12
C LYS A 63 -15.73 -27.71 8.90
N LYS A 64 -15.64 -26.39 9.01
CA LYS A 64 -15.94 -25.46 7.90
C LYS A 64 -14.95 -25.61 6.76
N VAL A 65 -13.71 -25.96 7.08
CA VAL A 65 -12.61 -26.13 6.12
C VAL A 65 -12.62 -27.51 5.43
N GLY A 66 -13.55 -28.40 5.79
CA GLY A 66 -13.60 -29.76 5.22
C GLY A 66 -12.78 -30.79 6.01
N GLY A 67 -12.32 -30.44 7.22
CA GLY A 67 -11.63 -31.36 8.13
C GLY A 67 -10.15 -31.56 7.79
N ALA A 68 -9.49 -32.40 8.60
CA ALA A 68 -8.07 -32.70 8.43
C ALA A 68 -7.76 -33.43 7.10
N SER A 69 -8.72 -34.18 6.58
CA SER A 69 -8.57 -34.88 5.28
C SER A 69 -8.44 -33.91 4.12
N TYR A 70 -9.17 -32.81 4.13
CA TYR A 70 -9.05 -31.77 3.10
C TYR A 70 -7.68 -31.07 3.14
N LEU A 71 -7.21 -30.75 4.34
CA LEU A 71 -5.87 -30.19 4.51
C LEU A 71 -4.78 -31.15 4.01
N ALA A 72 -4.91 -32.44 4.29
CA ALA A 72 -3.97 -33.46 3.79
C ALA A 72 -4.02 -33.57 2.25
N GLN A 73 -5.19 -33.51 1.63
CA GLN A 73 -5.31 -33.48 0.17
C GLN A 73 -4.66 -32.24 -0.44
N LEU A 74 -4.81 -31.08 0.21
CA LEU A 74 -4.15 -29.86 -0.24
C LEU A 74 -2.62 -30.01 -0.22
N THR A 75 -2.03 -30.62 0.81
CA THR A 75 -0.57 -30.83 0.87
C THR A 75 -0.05 -31.81 -0.19
N GLN A 76 -0.83 -32.82 -0.55
CA GLN A 76 -0.44 -33.80 -1.58
C GLN A 76 -0.44 -33.26 -3.02
N LYS A 77 -1.22 -32.20 -3.28
CA LYS A 77 -1.30 -31.56 -4.60
C LYS A 77 -0.14 -30.63 -4.93
N VAL A 78 0.78 -30.39 -3.99
CA VAL A 78 1.93 -29.52 -4.20
C VAL A 78 2.98 -30.22 -5.05
N GLY A 79 3.18 -29.77 -6.27
CA GLY A 79 4.22 -30.27 -7.15
C GLY A 79 5.59 -29.64 -6.90
N SER A 80 5.67 -28.37 -6.58
CA SER A 80 6.94 -27.63 -6.31
C SER A 80 6.66 -26.28 -5.66
N ALA A 81 7.51 -25.92 -4.73
CA ALA A 81 7.51 -24.61 -4.08
C ALA A 81 8.17 -23.50 -4.93
N ALA A 82 8.79 -23.84 -6.06
CA ALA A 82 9.62 -22.92 -6.84
C ALA A 82 8.87 -21.70 -7.42
N ASN A 83 7.55 -21.79 -7.63
CA ASN A 83 6.76 -20.76 -8.30
C ASN A 83 5.70 -20.07 -7.40
N VAL A 84 5.87 -20.14 -6.08
CA VAL A 84 4.87 -19.62 -5.13
C VAL A 84 4.62 -18.13 -5.31
N GLU A 85 5.66 -17.34 -5.49
CA GLU A 85 5.54 -15.90 -5.71
C GLU A 85 4.72 -15.57 -6.98
N PHE A 86 4.94 -16.33 -8.06
CA PHE A 86 4.18 -16.17 -9.29
C PHE A 86 2.70 -16.51 -9.09
N HIS A 87 2.40 -17.60 -8.39
CA HIS A 87 1.03 -17.99 -8.07
C HIS A 87 0.37 -17.00 -7.11
N ALA A 88 1.12 -16.45 -6.15
CA ALA A 88 0.68 -15.41 -5.25
C ALA A 88 0.23 -14.15 -6.02
N LYS A 89 1.04 -13.70 -6.98
CA LYS A 89 0.71 -12.57 -7.87
C LYS A 89 -0.55 -12.81 -8.69
N ILE A 90 -0.75 -14.03 -9.20
CA ILE A 90 -1.98 -14.38 -9.92
C ILE A 90 -3.20 -14.27 -9.01
N ILE A 91 -3.12 -14.80 -7.78
CA ILE A 91 -4.23 -14.71 -6.80
C ILE A 91 -4.53 -13.25 -6.48
N ALA A 92 -3.51 -12.44 -6.20
CA ALA A 92 -3.65 -11.02 -5.94
C ALA A 92 -4.32 -10.30 -7.13
N GLN A 93 -3.87 -10.56 -8.36
CA GLN A 93 -4.47 -9.98 -9.56
C GLN A 93 -5.95 -10.36 -9.71
N LYS A 94 -6.30 -11.63 -9.45
CA LYS A 94 -7.70 -12.08 -9.50
C LYS A 94 -8.55 -11.47 -8.39
N TYR A 95 -7.96 -11.19 -7.25
CA TYR A 95 -8.64 -10.48 -6.18
C TYR A 95 -8.95 -9.03 -6.57
N VAL A 96 -7.98 -8.30 -7.13
CA VAL A 96 -8.20 -6.94 -7.67
C VAL A 96 -9.34 -6.92 -8.66
N GLN A 97 -9.35 -7.86 -9.61
CA GLN A 97 -10.42 -7.97 -10.61
C GLN A 97 -11.79 -8.14 -9.96
N ARG A 98 -11.89 -8.98 -8.91
CA ARG A 98 -13.16 -9.18 -8.18
C ARG A 98 -13.58 -7.93 -7.41
N GLU A 99 -12.65 -7.26 -6.76
CA GLU A 99 -12.96 -6.01 -6.03
C GLU A 99 -13.42 -4.91 -6.99
N LEU A 100 -12.78 -4.76 -8.16
CA LEU A 100 -13.23 -3.83 -9.19
C LEU A 100 -14.64 -4.17 -9.70
N ILE A 101 -14.95 -5.44 -9.94
CA ILE A 101 -16.29 -5.87 -10.35
C ILE A 101 -17.31 -5.54 -9.25
N ARG A 102 -16.97 -5.79 -7.97
CA ARG A 102 -17.83 -5.49 -6.84
C ARG A 102 -18.11 -4.00 -6.73
N SER A 103 -17.06 -3.17 -6.78
CA SER A 103 -17.20 -1.70 -6.72
C SER A 103 -17.99 -1.17 -7.91
N ALA A 104 -17.74 -1.66 -9.13
CA ALA A 104 -18.50 -1.26 -10.31
C ALA A 104 -19.99 -1.63 -10.19
N THR A 105 -20.31 -2.81 -9.66
CA THR A 105 -21.69 -3.23 -9.44
C THR A 105 -22.40 -2.36 -8.41
N GLU A 106 -21.71 -1.98 -7.34
CA GLU A 106 -22.28 -1.10 -6.32
C GLU A 106 -22.47 0.34 -6.83
N ILE A 107 -21.50 0.86 -7.61
CA ILE A 107 -21.63 2.15 -8.29
C ILE A 107 -22.82 2.13 -9.24
N GLN A 108 -22.95 1.07 -10.06
CA GLN A 108 -24.07 0.89 -10.97
C GLN A 108 -25.40 0.89 -10.22
N LYS A 109 -25.50 0.15 -9.11
CA LYS A 109 -26.72 0.07 -8.30
C LYS A 109 -27.13 1.44 -7.76
N ARG A 110 -26.18 2.23 -7.25
CA ARG A 110 -26.44 3.58 -6.74
C ARG A 110 -26.78 4.58 -7.84
N SER A 111 -26.28 4.35 -9.07
CA SER A 111 -26.60 5.19 -10.22
C SER A 111 -28.07 5.06 -10.68
N TYR A 112 -28.75 3.97 -10.32
CA TYR A 112 -30.17 3.80 -10.56
C TYR A 112 -31.08 4.39 -9.46
N ASP A 113 -30.49 4.85 -8.36
CA ASP A 113 -31.22 5.48 -7.27
C ASP A 113 -31.36 6.97 -7.56
N GLU A 114 -32.55 7.38 -8.01
CA GLU A 114 -32.87 8.77 -8.36
C GLU A 114 -32.78 9.75 -7.16
N SER A 115 -32.72 9.24 -5.94
CA SER A 115 -32.58 10.06 -4.72
C SER A 115 -31.13 10.49 -4.44
N THR A 116 -30.14 9.89 -5.09
CA THR A 116 -28.71 10.18 -4.87
C THR A 116 -28.26 11.37 -5.71
N ASP A 117 -27.67 12.38 -5.09
CA ASP A 117 -27.06 13.50 -5.82
C ASP A 117 -25.88 13.04 -6.68
N VAL A 118 -25.80 13.57 -7.90
CA VAL A 118 -24.76 13.19 -8.86
C VAL A 118 -23.35 13.48 -8.34
N THR A 119 -23.18 14.60 -7.63
CA THR A 119 -21.88 14.97 -7.04
C THR A 119 -21.45 13.98 -5.96
N GLU A 120 -22.40 13.55 -5.12
CA GLU A 120 -22.15 12.52 -4.10
C GLU A 120 -21.82 11.17 -4.73
N LEU A 121 -22.53 10.80 -5.81
CA LEU A 121 -22.28 9.56 -6.54
C LEU A 121 -20.86 9.52 -7.15
N ILE A 122 -20.41 10.62 -7.74
CA ILE A 122 -19.06 10.74 -8.30
C ILE A 122 -18.02 10.58 -7.18
N GLY A 123 -18.17 11.32 -6.07
CA GLY A 123 -17.25 11.21 -4.92
C GLY A 123 -17.20 9.79 -4.33
N TYR A 124 -18.35 9.11 -4.28
CA TYR A 124 -18.40 7.71 -3.86
C TYR A 124 -17.63 6.79 -4.84
N ALA A 125 -17.84 6.95 -6.14
CA ALA A 125 -17.19 6.16 -7.17
C ALA A 125 -15.67 6.33 -7.14
N GLU A 126 -15.19 7.57 -7.03
CA GLU A 126 -13.77 7.88 -6.87
C GLU A 126 -13.19 7.22 -5.61
N GLY A 127 -13.89 7.31 -4.48
CA GLY A 127 -13.47 6.69 -3.22
C GLY A 127 -13.38 5.18 -3.30
N GLU A 128 -14.32 4.50 -3.95
CA GLU A 128 -14.30 3.05 -4.13
C GLU A 128 -13.14 2.59 -5.04
N ILE A 129 -12.91 3.30 -6.15
CA ILE A 129 -11.80 3.00 -7.06
C ILE A 129 -10.45 3.24 -6.34
N PHE A 130 -10.35 4.34 -5.59
CA PHE A 130 -9.14 4.66 -4.82
C PHE A 130 -8.82 3.60 -3.77
N LYS A 131 -9.83 3.10 -3.02
CA LYS A 131 -9.65 2.00 -2.06
C LYS A 131 -9.07 0.75 -2.72
N VAL A 132 -9.57 0.39 -3.91
CA VAL A 132 -9.05 -0.76 -4.66
C VAL A 132 -7.60 -0.53 -5.09
N ALA A 133 -7.28 0.68 -5.57
CA ALA A 133 -5.92 1.04 -5.98
C ALA A 133 -4.94 1.06 -4.78
N GLU A 134 -5.32 1.70 -3.67
CA GLU A 134 -4.48 1.83 -2.48
C GLU A 134 -4.26 0.49 -1.77
N GLY A 135 -5.29 -0.36 -1.69
CA GLY A 135 -5.19 -1.69 -1.09
C GLY A 135 -4.17 -2.61 -1.79
N HIS A 136 -3.76 -2.28 -3.01
CA HIS A 136 -2.80 -3.05 -3.82
C HIS A 136 -1.42 -2.41 -3.93
N VAL A 137 -1.29 -1.13 -3.59
CA VAL A 137 0.02 -0.47 -3.43
C VAL A 137 0.60 -0.87 -2.07
N LYS A 138 0.78 -2.17 -1.84
CA LYS A 138 1.56 -2.61 -0.67
C LYS A 138 3.01 -2.16 -0.89
N ARG A 139 3.53 -1.46 0.09
CA ARG A 139 4.95 -1.10 0.19
C ARG A 139 5.74 -2.40 0.08
N SER A 140 6.40 -2.61 -1.05
CA SER A 140 7.32 -3.72 -1.19
C SER A 140 8.37 -3.58 -0.09
N VAL A 141 8.52 -4.62 0.73
CA VAL A 141 9.64 -4.69 1.68
C VAL A 141 10.90 -4.68 0.82
N GLN A 142 11.63 -3.57 0.86
CA GLN A 142 12.86 -3.45 0.10
C GLN A 142 14.00 -4.04 0.92
N VAL A 143 14.85 -4.81 0.27
CA VAL A 143 16.05 -5.35 0.91
C VAL A 143 16.92 -4.18 1.35
N SER A 144 17.36 -4.19 2.61
CA SER A 144 18.19 -3.11 3.19
C SER A 144 19.40 -2.75 2.34
N LYS A 145 19.96 -3.71 1.62
CA LYS A 145 21.08 -3.50 0.69
C LYS A 145 20.74 -2.55 -0.44
N ASP A 146 19.54 -2.63 -1.01
CA ASP A 146 19.11 -1.78 -2.13
C ASP A 146 18.78 -0.36 -1.64
N ILE A 147 18.26 -0.26 -0.41
CA ILE A 147 18.03 1.05 0.25
C ILE A 147 19.37 1.72 0.54
N LEU A 148 20.33 0.96 1.09
CA LEU A 148 21.66 1.48 1.39
C LEU A 148 22.41 1.92 0.13
N ALA A 149 22.35 1.13 -0.95
CA ALA A 149 22.97 1.50 -2.23
C ALA A 149 22.39 2.81 -2.78
N ARG A 150 21.07 2.99 -2.73
CA ARG A 150 20.42 4.25 -3.16
C ARG A 150 20.79 5.42 -2.25
N ALA A 151 20.82 5.22 -0.93
CA ALA A 151 21.23 6.26 -0.01
C ALA A 151 22.67 6.71 -0.23
N LEU A 152 23.60 5.77 -0.50
CA LEU A 152 24.99 6.10 -0.85
C LEU A 152 25.09 6.90 -2.15
N MET A 153 24.34 6.51 -3.20
CA MET A 153 24.29 7.27 -4.44
C MET A 153 23.77 8.70 -4.22
N GLN A 154 22.72 8.87 -3.42
CA GLN A 154 22.18 10.19 -3.09
C GLN A 154 23.19 11.05 -2.33
N ILE A 155 23.94 10.46 -1.41
CA ILE A 155 25.03 11.16 -0.66
C ILE A 155 26.15 11.56 -1.61
N GLU A 156 26.56 10.67 -2.52
CA GLU A 156 27.59 10.98 -3.51
C GLU A 156 27.15 12.08 -4.49
N GLU A 157 25.91 12.07 -4.95
CA GLU A 157 25.34 13.12 -5.80
C GLU A 157 25.27 14.46 -5.04
N ALA A 158 24.81 14.45 -3.79
CA ALA A 158 24.76 15.62 -2.94
C ALA A 158 26.17 16.21 -2.68
N SER A 159 27.19 15.34 -2.54
CA SER A 159 28.58 15.80 -2.36
C SER A 159 29.21 16.40 -3.61
N LYS A 160 28.73 16.00 -4.80
CA LYS A 160 29.18 16.52 -6.11
C LYS A 160 28.44 17.80 -6.51
N ASN A 161 27.21 17.99 -6.01
CA ASN A 161 26.44 19.20 -6.24
C ASN A 161 26.99 20.35 -5.39
N THR A 162 27.65 21.29 -6.06
CA THR A 162 28.13 22.54 -5.48
C THR A 162 27.01 23.56 -5.22
N SER A 163 25.75 23.24 -5.55
CA SER A 163 24.59 24.06 -5.21
C SER A 163 24.39 24.04 -3.69
N ALA A 164 24.26 25.23 -3.09
CA ALA A 164 24.14 25.42 -1.64
C ALA A 164 22.90 24.75 -1.01
N PHE A 165 21.99 24.21 -1.84
CA PHE A 165 20.69 23.66 -1.43
C PHE A 165 20.50 22.26 -2.00
N SER A 166 20.08 21.33 -1.14
CA SER A 166 19.75 19.95 -1.54
C SER A 166 18.29 19.82 -1.99
N GLY A 167 17.43 20.75 -1.61
CA GLY A 167 16.01 20.80 -1.96
C GLY A 167 15.65 21.99 -2.85
N VAL A 168 14.33 22.22 -3.04
CA VAL A 168 13.80 23.36 -3.78
C VAL A 168 13.93 24.63 -2.94
N PRO A 169 14.68 25.65 -3.39
CA PRO A 169 14.86 26.89 -2.62
C PRO A 169 13.54 27.66 -2.48
N SER A 170 13.28 28.19 -1.31
CA SER A 170 12.10 29.05 -1.06
C SER A 170 12.25 30.47 -1.61
N GLY A 171 13.48 30.86 -1.95
CA GLY A 171 13.84 32.22 -2.33
C GLY A 171 14.02 33.18 -1.14
N PHE A 172 13.88 32.69 0.09
CA PHE A 172 14.19 33.42 1.31
C PHE A 172 15.50 32.90 1.91
N MET A 173 16.61 33.60 1.69
CA MET A 173 17.96 33.13 2.07
C MET A 173 18.06 32.66 3.53
N ALA A 174 17.40 33.37 4.46
CA ALA A 174 17.45 33.02 5.88
C ALA A 174 16.74 31.69 6.15
N LEU A 175 15.65 31.40 5.45
CA LEU A 175 14.90 30.18 5.55
C LEU A 175 15.67 29.04 4.87
N ASP A 176 16.16 29.27 3.67
CA ASP A 176 16.90 28.30 2.88
C ASP A 176 18.20 27.83 3.55
N ARG A 177 18.87 28.72 4.31
CA ARG A 177 20.03 28.33 5.13
C ARG A 177 19.69 27.31 6.24
N VAL A 178 18.48 27.38 6.78
CA VAL A 178 18.04 26.50 7.87
C VAL A 178 17.50 25.20 7.33
N THR A 179 16.73 25.28 6.24
CA THR A 179 16.02 24.10 5.68
C THR A 179 16.82 23.38 4.62
N LEU A 180 17.85 23.99 4.04
CA LEU A 180 18.57 23.54 2.84
C LEU A 180 17.64 23.39 1.61
N GLY A 181 16.53 24.15 1.59
CA GLY A 181 15.44 24.02 0.63
C GLY A 181 14.41 22.96 1.03
N TRP A 182 13.25 22.99 0.37
CA TRP A 182 12.16 22.05 0.60
C TRP A 182 12.47 20.70 -0.03
N GLN A 183 12.42 19.64 0.78
CA GLN A 183 12.71 18.28 0.30
C GLN A 183 11.49 17.65 -0.37
N LEU A 184 11.71 16.72 -1.28
CA LEU A 184 10.63 15.95 -1.90
C LEU A 184 9.83 15.21 -0.83
N SER A 185 8.51 15.23 -0.96
CA SER A 185 7.54 14.61 -0.05
C SER A 185 7.36 15.30 1.31
N ASP A 186 7.94 16.47 1.53
CA ASP A 186 7.70 17.25 2.76
C ASP A 186 6.29 17.86 2.75
N LEU A 187 5.64 17.83 3.90
CA LEU A 187 4.44 18.60 4.18
C LEU A 187 4.83 19.82 5.02
N ILE A 188 4.75 21.01 4.44
CA ILE A 188 5.12 22.26 5.09
C ILE A 188 3.86 23.00 5.52
N ILE A 189 3.72 23.25 6.83
CA ILE A 189 2.58 23.97 7.39
C ILE A 189 3.01 25.39 7.79
N VAL A 190 2.37 26.38 7.14
CA VAL A 190 2.55 27.79 7.47
C VAL A 190 1.30 28.29 8.21
N ALA A 191 1.46 28.63 9.48
CA ALA A 191 0.40 29.15 10.32
C ALA A 191 0.68 30.60 10.73
N ALA A 192 -0.34 31.44 10.66
CA ALA A 192 -0.26 32.82 11.13
C ALA A 192 -1.64 33.29 11.60
N ARG A 193 -1.69 34.32 12.44
CA ARG A 193 -2.95 34.99 12.82
C ARG A 193 -3.58 35.65 11.58
N PRO A 194 -4.89 35.84 11.59
CA PRO A 194 -5.57 36.55 10.51
C PRO A 194 -4.89 37.91 10.22
N SER A 195 -4.80 38.29 8.96
CA SER A 195 -4.22 39.54 8.47
C SER A 195 -2.70 39.70 8.66
N MET A 196 -1.97 38.66 9.06
CA MET A 196 -0.49 38.70 9.23
C MET A 196 0.26 38.43 7.91
N GLY A 197 -0.40 38.35 6.79
CA GLY A 197 0.26 38.17 5.49
C GLY A 197 0.62 36.73 5.13
N LYS A 198 -0.02 35.72 5.74
CA LYS A 198 0.17 34.29 5.42
C LYS A 198 0.16 34.01 3.91
N THR A 199 -0.92 34.43 3.25
CA THR A 199 -1.11 34.22 1.81
C THR A 199 -0.06 34.96 0.98
N ALA A 200 0.26 36.21 1.35
CA ALA A 200 1.30 36.97 0.67
C ALA A 200 2.68 36.31 0.77
N PHE A 201 3.01 35.74 1.93
CA PHE A 201 4.25 35.00 2.14
C PHE A 201 4.33 33.76 1.26
N VAL A 202 3.24 32.96 1.23
CA VAL A 202 3.18 31.73 0.40
C VAL A 202 3.22 32.05 -1.08
N LEU A 203 2.54 33.10 -1.54
CA LEU A 203 2.58 33.54 -2.94
C LEU A 203 3.96 34.07 -3.33
N SER A 204 4.65 34.81 -2.44
CA SER A 204 6.02 35.26 -2.69
C SER A 204 6.97 34.09 -2.83
N MET A 205 6.83 33.07 -1.98
CA MET A 205 7.59 31.83 -2.07
C MET A 205 7.32 31.10 -3.38
N ALA A 206 6.03 30.92 -3.74
CA ALA A 206 5.63 30.30 -5.00
C ALA A 206 6.18 31.04 -6.22
N ARG A 207 6.15 32.39 -6.20
CA ARG A 207 6.75 33.21 -7.25
C ARG A 207 8.26 32.99 -7.34
N ASN A 208 8.97 33.00 -6.23
CA ASN A 208 10.43 32.80 -6.22
C ASN A 208 10.78 31.42 -6.77
N MET A 209 10.06 30.37 -6.36
CA MET A 209 10.26 29.02 -6.88
C MET A 209 10.03 28.95 -8.38
N ALA A 210 8.93 29.55 -8.87
CA ALA A 210 8.55 29.45 -10.27
C ALA A 210 9.40 30.33 -11.19
N VAL A 211 9.71 31.56 -10.77
CA VAL A 211 10.38 32.55 -11.63
C VAL A 211 11.90 32.55 -11.44
N ASP A 212 12.35 32.53 -10.21
CA ASP A 212 13.79 32.69 -9.93
C ASP A 212 14.53 31.33 -9.96
N HIS A 213 13.80 30.20 -9.73
CA HIS A 213 14.35 28.85 -9.71
C HIS A 213 13.76 27.91 -10.74
N GLU A 214 12.88 28.38 -11.62
CA GLU A 214 12.26 27.62 -12.72
C GLU A 214 11.59 26.30 -12.30
N GLN A 215 11.05 26.25 -11.06
CA GLN A 215 10.36 25.08 -10.53
C GLN A 215 8.86 25.14 -10.84
N GLY A 216 8.26 23.99 -11.18
CA GLY A 216 6.82 23.91 -11.38
C GLY A 216 6.07 24.06 -10.06
N VAL A 217 5.14 25.02 -9.98
CA VAL A 217 4.31 25.29 -8.80
C VAL A 217 2.84 25.22 -9.15
N ALA A 218 2.06 24.44 -8.40
CA ALA A 218 0.61 24.43 -8.46
C ALA A 218 0.05 25.10 -7.20
N PHE A 219 -0.83 26.08 -7.36
CA PHE A 219 -1.44 26.82 -6.26
C PHE A 219 -2.95 26.61 -6.22
N PHE A 220 -3.44 26.07 -5.11
CA PHE A 220 -4.86 25.85 -4.85
C PHE A 220 -5.35 26.77 -3.73
N SER A 221 -6.27 27.66 -4.03
CA SER A 221 -6.84 28.59 -3.04
C SER A 221 -8.27 28.19 -2.68
N LEU A 222 -8.53 28.02 -1.37
CA LEU A 222 -9.86 27.77 -0.82
C LEU A 222 -10.43 29.00 -0.08
N GLU A 223 -9.60 30.02 0.18
CA GLU A 223 -9.97 31.23 0.95
C GLU A 223 -10.27 32.44 0.07
N MET A 224 -9.79 32.45 -1.17
CA MET A 224 -9.93 33.61 -2.07
C MET A 224 -10.75 33.20 -3.30
N SER A 225 -11.88 33.82 -3.47
CA SER A 225 -12.71 33.80 -4.69
C SER A 225 -12.16 34.76 -5.75
#